data_d6c3b62cc9a0f11a61b1f1ae4dc8c18a
#
_entry.id   d6c3b62cc9a0f11a61b1f1ae4dc8c18a
#
_cell.length_a   1.000
_cell.length_b   1.000
_cell.length_c   1.000
_cell.angle_alpha   90.00
_cell.angle_beta   90.00
_cell.angle_gamma   90.00
#
_symmetry.space_group_name_H-M   'P 1'
#
loop_
_entity.id
_entity.type
_entity.pdbx_description
1 polymer ?
#
loop_
_entity_poly.entity_id
_entity_poly.type
_entity_poly.pdbx_seq_one_letter_code
_entity_poly.pdbx_strand_id
1 'polypeptide(L)'
;MDKAEHDLTDAQWSALKDAWAGCAYCGARQTDLQKDCMLPISRGGRYTLENVVPACPSCNASKCNFEVTSWLRRKKLDEQRFLVRQVEIRRTVAASIAAIQ
;
A
#
# COMPACT_ATOMS: atom_id res chain seq x y z
N MET A 1 -14.39 17.45 -2.60
CA MET A 1 -13.87 16.14 -2.97
C MET A 1 -14.86 15.05 -2.58
N ASP A 2 -15.10 14.14 -3.46
CA ASP A 2 -16.01 13.03 -3.21
C ASP A 2 -15.39 12.08 -2.17
N LYS A 3 -16.17 11.67 -1.17
CA LYS A 3 -15.71 10.72 -0.15
C LYS A 3 -15.27 9.39 -0.75
N ALA A 4 -15.88 8.98 -1.86
CA ALA A 4 -15.54 7.72 -2.52
C ALA A 4 -14.11 7.69 -3.04
N GLU A 5 -13.48 8.86 -3.23
CA GLU A 5 -12.10 8.95 -3.71
C GLU A 5 -11.07 8.68 -2.61
N HIS A 6 -11.48 8.74 -1.35
CA HIS A 6 -10.59 8.51 -0.20
C HIS A 6 -11.35 7.71 0.84
N ASP A 7 -11.65 6.45 0.50
CA ASP A 7 -12.52 5.63 1.32
C ASP A 7 -11.80 4.59 2.18
N LEU A 8 -10.49 4.68 2.30
CA LEU A 8 -9.73 3.74 3.13
C LEU A 8 -10.12 3.94 4.60
N THR A 9 -10.69 2.89 5.20
CA THR A 9 -11.08 2.92 6.60
C THR A 9 -9.92 2.54 7.51
N ASP A 10 -10.06 2.86 8.80
CA ASP A 10 -9.07 2.44 9.80
C ASP A 10 -8.98 0.92 9.89
N ALA A 11 -10.11 0.22 9.76
CA ALA A 11 -10.12 -1.24 9.76
C ALA A 11 -9.36 -1.82 8.57
N GLN A 12 -9.55 -1.24 7.39
CA GLN A 12 -8.81 -1.64 6.20
C GLN A 12 -7.31 -1.39 6.36
N TRP A 13 -6.94 -0.23 6.89
CA TRP A 13 -5.54 0.10 7.11
C TRP A 13 -4.88 -0.86 8.09
N SER A 14 -5.56 -1.16 9.19
CA SER A 14 -5.05 -2.12 10.17
C SER A 14 -4.87 -3.51 9.54
N ALA A 15 -5.85 -3.95 8.75
CA ALA A 15 -5.78 -5.24 8.07
C ALA A 15 -4.63 -5.28 7.05
N LEU A 16 -4.40 -4.19 6.33
CA LEU A 16 -3.27 -4.09 5.39
C LEU A 16 -1.94 -4.22 6.12
N LYS A 17 -1.77 -3.53 7.24
CA LYS A 17 -0.54 -3.63 8.03
C LYS A 17 -0.30 -5.05 8.52
N ASP A 18 -1.34 -5.72 9.00
CA ASP A 18 -1.23 -7.09 9.47
C ASP A 18 -0.89 -8.05 8.34
N ALA A 19 -1.54 -7.90 7.18
CA ALA A 19 -1.33 -8.80 6.05
C ALA A 19 0.06 -8.66 5.45
N TRP A 20 0.57 -7.43 5.30
CA TRP A 20 1.91 -7.21 4.80
C TRP A 20 2.98 -7.55 5.83
N ALA A 21 2.66 -7.47 7.12
CA ALA A 21 3.57 -7.80 8.22
C ALA A 21 4.85 -6.98 8.20
N GLY A 22 4.77 -5.74 7.74
CA GLY A 22 5.90 -4.83 7.63
C GLY A 22 5.80 -3.97 6.40
N CYS A 23 6.90 -3.34 6.02
CA CYS A 23 6.95 -2.51 4.83
C CYS A 23 6.70 -3.35 3.57
N ALA A 24 5.76 -2.90 2.74
CA ALA A 24 5.40 -3.62 1.51
C ALA A 24 6.57 -3.68 0.52
N TYR A 25 7.48 -2.73 0.57
CA TYR A 25 8.57 -2.61 -0.39
C TYR A 25 9.83 -3.34 0.05
N CYS A 26 10.32 -3.07 1.25
CA CYS A 26 11.58 -3.64 1.72
C CYS A 26 11.43 -4.74 2.77
N GLY A 27 10.24 -4.94 3.30
CA GLY A 27 9.97 -5.96 4.29
C GLY A 27 10.36 -5.60 5.71
N ALA A 28 10.83 -4.39 5.96
CA ALA A 28 11.24 -3.99 7.30
C ALA A 28 10.06 -4.07 8.28
N ARG A 29 10.27 -4.73 9.41
CA ARG A 29 9.24 -4.87 10.44
C ARG A 29 9.36 -3.72 11.42
N GLN A 30 8.57 -2.70 11.19
CA GLN A 30 8.53 -1.50 12.00
C GLN A 30 7.12 -1.20 12.45
N THR A 31 6.98 -0.47 13.56
CA THR A 31 5.68 -0.09 14.10
C THR A 31 5.17 1.23 13.55
N ASP A 32 6.03 2.02 12.92
CA ASP A 32 5.71 3.35 12.41
C ASP A 32 5.46 3.34 10.90
N LEU A 33 4.80 2.28 10.40
CA LEU A 33 4.46 2.18 8.99
C LEU A 33 3.51 3.29 8.58
N GLN A 34 3.72 3.82 7.38
CA GLN A 34 2.96 4.93 6.84
C GLN A 34 2.12 4.48 5.65
N LYS A 35 1.02 5.19 5.41
CA LYS A 35 0.19 4.95 4.24
C LYS A 35 0.91 5.52 3.01
N ASP A 36 1.21 4.65 2.05
CA ASP A 36 1.80 5.07 0.79
C ASP A 36 0.87 4.71 -0.35
N CYS A 37 0.61 5.67 -1.23
CA CYS A 37 -0.18 5.45 -2.43
C CYS A 37 0.73 4.94 -3.54
N MET A 38 0.43 3.76 -4.08
CA MET A 38 1.19 3.21 -5.21
C MET A 38 1.20 4.18 -6.38
N LEU A 39 0.01 4.69 -6.74
CA LEU A 39 -0.10 5.82 -7.65
C LEU A 39 -0.28 7.07 -6.79
N PRO A 40 0.66 8.03 -6.82
CA PRO A 40 0.59 9.20 -5.96
C PRO A 40 -0.66 10.04 -6.19
N ILE A 41 -1.11 10.73 -5.14
CA ILE A 41 -2.28 11.60 -5.21
C ILE A 41 -2.06 12.68 -6.27
N SER A 42 -0.84 13.21 -6.38
CA SER A 42 -0.49 14.21 -7.39
C SER A 42 -0.63 13.70 -8.82
N ARG A 43 -0.72 12.37 -9.01
CA ARG A 43 -0.87 11.74 -10.32
C ARG A 43 -2.24 11.08 -10.48
N GLY A 44 -3.21 11.44 -9.64
CA GLY A 44 -4.56 10.92 -9.71
C GLY A 44 -4.87 9.75 -8.79
N GLY A 45 -3.91 9.32 -7.98
CA GLY A 45 -4.16 8.27 -6.99
C GLY A 45 -5.02 8.74 -5.84
N ARG A 46 -5.61 7.79 -5.12
CA ARG A 46 -6.50 8.09 -3.99
C ARG A 46 -6.20 7.13 -2.85
N TYR A 47 -6.58 7.53 -1.64
CA TYR A 47 -6.46 6.68 -0.45
C TYR A 47 -7.57 5.64 -0.46
N THR A 48 -7.34 4.55 -1.19
CA THR A 48 -8.28 3.44 -1.31
C THR A 48 -7.59 2.13 -1.02
N LEU A 49 -8.36 1.09 -0.73
CA LEU A 49 -7.81 -0.25 -0.49
C LEU A 49 -6.94 -0.72 -1.65
N GLU A 50 -7.30 -0.38 -2.88
CA GLU A 50 -6.60 -0.80 -4.09
C GLU A 50 -5.26 -0.08 -4.29
N ASN A 51 -5.07 1.07 -3.66
CA ASN A 51 -3.93 1.94 -3.96
C ASN A 51 -2.98 2.16 -2.78
N VAL A 52 -3.37 1.78 -1.56
CA VAL A 52 -2.56 2.05 -0.37
C VAL A 52 -1.84 0.79 0.09
N VAL A 53 -0.56 0.95 0.42
CA VAL A 53 0.22 -0.11 1.07
C VAL A 53 0.98 0.50 2.24
N PRO A 54 1.33 -0.32 3.27
CA PRO A 54 2.17 0.16 4.35
C PRO A 54 3.61 0.28 3.89
N ALA A 55 4.26 1.38 4.23
CA ALA A 55 5.65 1.63 3.87
C ALA A 55 6.40 2.18 5.08
N CYS A 56 7.65 1.74 5.26
CA CYS A 56 8.48 2.33 6.28
C CYS A 56 8.84 3.77 5.91
N PRO A 57 9.18 4.63 6.89
CA PRO A 57 9.50 6.03 6.58
C PRO A 57 10.59 6.19 5.53
N SER A 58 11.58 5.33 5.54
CA SER A 58 12.69 5.38 4.58
C SER A 58 12.23 5.13 3.15
N CYS A 59 11.44 4.06 2.93
CA CYS A 59 10.91 3.75 1.60
C CYS A 59 9.93 4.82 1.14
N ASN A 60 9.05 5.29 2.05
CA ASN A 60 8.08 6.31 1.71
C ASN A 60 8.77 7.61 1.26
N ALA A 61 9.79 8.04 1.99
CA ALA A 61 10.56 9.23 1.63
C ALA A 61 11.30 9.05 0.30
N SER A 62 11.88 7.89 0.09
CA SER A 62 12.62 7.58 -1.14
C SER A 62 11.70 7.55 -2.36
N LYS A 63 10.53 6.93 -2.23
CA LYS A 63 9.57 6.82 -3.32
C LYS A 63 8.95 8.18 -3.67
N CYS A 64 8.63 8.97 -2.67
CA CYS A 64 8.07 10.32 -2.85
C CYS A 64 6.88 10.29 -3.82
N ASN A 65 6.92 11.06 -4.90
CA ASN A 65 5.85 11.14 -5.90
C ASN A 65 6.10 10.25 -7.12
N PHE A 66 7.05 9.34 -7.04
CA PHE A 66 7.30 8.41 -8.14
C PHE A 66 6.19 7.35 -8.20
N GLU A 67 5.87 6.93 -9.41
CA GLU A 67 4.99 5.79 -9.60
C GLU A 67 5.72 4.53 -9.13
N VAL A 68 4.96 3.57 -8.54
CA VAL A 68 5.55 2.46 -7.80
C VAL A 68 6.48 1.59 -8.65
N THR A 69 6.06 1.23 -9.85
CA THR A 69 6.87 0.30 -10.66
C THR A 69 8.17 0.95 -11.12
N SER A 70 8.12 2.23 -11.48
CA SER A 70 9.32 2.96 -11.87
C SER A 70 10.30 3.07 -10.71
N TRP A 71 9.80 3.34 -9.50
CA TRP A 71 10.64 3.44 -8.32
C TRP A 71 11.23 2.09 -7.94
N LEU A 72 10.43 1.01 -7.98
CA LEU A 72 10.90 -0.34 -7.66
C LEU A 72 12.05 -0.75 -8.58
N ARG A 73 11.93 -0.48 -9.87
CA ARG A 73 12.99 -0.77 -10.84
C ARG A 73 14.25 0.00 -10.54
N ARG A 74 14.11 1.28 -10.21
CA ARG A 74 15.25 2.13 -9.86
C ARG A 74 15.98 1.62 -8.63
N LYS A 75 15.23 1.14 -7.63
CA LYS A 75 15.79 0.61 -6.38
C LYS A 75 16.25 -0.84 -6.54
N LYS A 76 16.01 -1.46 -7.69
CA LYS A 76 16.33 -2.87 -7.96
C LYS A 76 15.62 -3.81 -6.99
N LEU A 77 14.39 -3.45 -6.60
CA LEU A 77 13.54 -4.30 -5.80
C LEU A 77 12.72 -5.21 -6.73
N ASP A 78 12.20 -6.32 -6.17
CA ASP A 78 11.46 -7.30 -6.95
C ASP A 78 10.05 -6.80 -7.25
N GLU A 79 9.90 -6.18 -8.41
CA GLU A 79 8.64 -5.61 -8.88
C GLU A 79 7.55 -6.68 -9.02
N GLN A 80 7.88 -7.80 -9.63
CA GLN A 80 6.90 -8.86 -9.88
C GLN A 80 6.36 -9.43 -8.57
N ARG A 81 7.25 -9.71 -7.62
CA ARG A 81 6.85 -10.22 -6.30
C ARG A 81 5.95 -9.25 -5.58
N PHE A 82 6.29 -7.96 -5.63
CA PHE A 82 5.48 -6.93 -5.00
C PHE A 82 4.07 -6.90 -5.60
N LEU A 83 3.97 -6.87 -6.93
CA LEU A 83 2.67 -6.76 -7.60
C LEU A 83 1.79 -7.97 -7.35
N VAL A 84 2.36 -9.18 -7.39
CA VAL A 84 1.61 -10.41 -7.12
C VAL A 84 1.09 -10.40 -5.69
N ARG A 85 1.96 -10.06 -4.74
CA ARG A 85 1.58 -10.03 -3.33
C ARG A 85 0.54 -8.96 -3.05
N GLN A 86 0.65 -7.81 -3.70
CA GLN A 86 -0.30 -6.73 -3.54
C GLN A 86 -1.72 -7.16 -3.94
N VAL A 87 -1.84 -7.85 -5.07
CA VAL A 87 -3.14 -8.35 -5.52
C VAL A 87 -3.70 -9.37 -4.54
N GLU A 88 -2.88 -10.31 -4.07
CA GLU A 88 -3.31 -11.34 -3.13
C GLU A 88 -3.78 -10.71 -1.81
N ILE A 89 -3.01 -9.79 -1.26
CA ILE A 89 -3.33 -9.15 0.01
C ILE A 89 -4.59 -8.30 -0.13
N ARG A 90 -4.72 -7.55 -1.21
CA ARG A 90 -5.91 -6.74 -1.45
C ARG A 90 -7.17 -7.59 -1.47
N ARG A 91 -7.12 -8.73 -2.15
CA ARG A 91 -8.25 -9.66 -2.21
C ARG A 91 -8.57 -10.25 -0.86
N THR A 92 -7.56 -10.66 -0.12
CA THR A 92 -7.73 -11.25 1.21
C THR A 92 -8.34 -10.23 2.18
N VAL A 93 -7.84 -9.01 2.18
CA VAL A 93 -8.35 -7.96 3.07
C VAL A 93 -9.79 -7.60 2.70
N ALA A 94 -10.10 -7.46 1.43
CA ALA A 94 -11.45 -7.14 0.99
C ALA A 94 -12.44 -8.23 1.41
N ALA A 95 -12.07 -9.51 1.24
CA ALA A 95 -12.92 -10.63 1.64
C ALA A 95 -13.11 -10.69 3.16
N SER A 96 -12.05 -10.45 3.92
CA SER A 96 -12.08 -10.47 5.38
C SER A 96 -13.01 -9.38 5.92
N ILE A 97 -12.92 -8.18 5.40
CA ILE A 97 -13.77 -7.06 5.84
C ILE A 97 -15.22 -7.29 5.44
N ALA A 98 -15.45 -7.78 4.22
CA ALA A 98 -16.80 -8.12 3.77
C ALA A 98 -17.46 -9.18 4.64
N ALA A 99 -16.67 -10.16 5.12
CA ALA A 99 -17.19 -11.23 5.96
C ALA A 99 -17.59 -10.74 7.38
N ILE A 100 -16.97 -9.67 7.84
CA ILE A 100 -17.28 -9.09 9.16
C ILE A 100 -18.56 -8.26 9.09
N GLN A 101 -18.82 -7.67 7.96
CA GLN A 101 -20.03 -6.86 7.75
C GLN A 101 -21.20 -7.73 7.36
#